data_51e146ac0d8870a71536c1d43991c42c
#
_entry.id   51e146ac0d8870a71536c1d43991c42c
#
_cell.length_a   1.000
_cell.length_b   1.000
_cell.length_c   1.000
_cell.angle_alpha   90.00
_cell.angle_beta   90.00
_cell.angle_gamma   90.00
#
_symmetry.space_group_name_H-M   'P 1'
#
loop_
_entity.id
_entity.type
_entity.pdbx_description
1 polymer ?
#
loop_
_entity_poly.entity_id
_entity_poly.type
_entity_poly.pdbx_seq_one_letter_code
_entity_poly.pdbx_strand_id
1 'polypeptide(L)'
;FAMDDERLKQGKTAFGKDYFRELLERVRSIRASERRIWQQITDIFAECSIDYDRDSDTAYHFYATIQNKFHYAITGKTAAEIVYNQADHTKENMGLTTWKNAPDGRILKSDTPIAKNYLDEKQIRQLERAVAGYFDYIEDLIERENVFTMEEFSKSVNEFLEFRRYDILKDNGRISHKQAVEKAYQEYDIFNKTQPIESDFDKVVKGLAKTDK
;
A
#
# COMPACT_ATOMS: atom_id res chain seq x y z
N PHE A 1 -23.07 6.67 6.94
CA PHE A 1 -23.94 7.31 5.95
C PHE A 1 -23.89 6.43 4.72
N ALA A 2 -24.93 5.62 4.49
CA ALA A 2 -25.08 4.88 3.25
C ALA A 2 -25.43 5.89 2.16
N MET A 3 -24.71 5.88 1.03
CA MET A 3 -25.18 6.55 -0.17
C MET A 3 -26.50 5.92 -0.57
N ASP A 4 -27.43 6.76 -1.04
CA ASP A 4 -28.77 6.34 -1.48
C ASP A 4 -28.64 5.37 -2.66
N ASP A 5 -28.74 4.06 -2.38
CA ASP A 5 -28.62 2.98 -3.36
C ASP A 5 -29.59 3.12 -4.56
N GLU A 6 -30.70 3.83 -4.38
CA GLU A 6 -31.64 4.10 -5.47
C GLU A 6 -31.09 5.12 -6.48
N ARG A 7 -30.29 6.10 -6.05
CA ARG A 7 -29.59 7.03 -6.93
C ARG A 7 -28.52 6.33 -7.77
N LEU A 8 -27.85 5.33 -7.21
CA LEU A 8 -26.81 4.57 -7.90
C LEU A 8 -27.35 3.67 -9.03
N LYS A 9 -28.61 3.23 -8.93
CA LYS A 9 -29.25 2.33 -9.92
C LYS A 9 -29.77 3.03 -11.18
N GLN A 10 -29.78 4.35 -11.23
CA GLN A 10 -30.43 5.11 -12.33
C GLN A 10 -29.57 5.38 -13.56
N GLY A 11 -28.29 4.94 -13.61
CA GLY A 11 -27.42 5.07 -14.78
C GLY A 11 -26.69 6.41 -14.91
N LYS A 12 -25.70 6.47 -15.80
CA LYS A 12 -24.73 7.58 -15.95
C LYS A 12 -25.33 8.99 -16.14
N THR A 13 -26.55 9.08 -16.67
CA THR A 13 -27.23 10.38 -16.94
C THR A 13 -28.04 10.91 -15.77
N ALA A 14 -28.24 10.14 -14.72
CA ALA A 14 -29.10 10.50 -13.58
C ALA A 14 -28.33 11.10 -12.38
N PHE A 15 -27.00 11.10 -12.43
CA PHE A 15 -26.18 11.67 -11.36
C PHE A 15 -26.13 13.20 -11.51
N GLY A 16 -26.75 13.93 -10.56
CA GLY A 16 -26.69 15.40 -10.54
C GLY A 16 -25.31 15.91 -10.15
N LYS A 17 -25.02 17.19 -10.46
CA LYS A 17 -23.75 17.86 -10.09
C LYS A 17 -23.43 17.76 -8.59
N ASP A 18 -24.43 17.67 -7.73
CA ASP A 18 -24.25 17.52 -6.29
C ASP A 18 -23.65 16.16 -5.91
N TYR A 19 -23.97 15.08 -6.64
CA TYR A 19 -23.39 13.76 -6.43
C TYR A 19 -21.88 13.77 -6.66
N PHE A 20 -21.42 14.29 -7.79
CA PHE A 20 -19.98 14.31 -8.11
C PHE A 20 -19.18 15.22 -7.16
N ARG A 21 -19.78 16.34 -6.77
CA ARG A 21 -19.17 17.23 -5.77
C ARG A 21 -19.02 16.52 -4.41
N GLU A 22 -20.07 15.84 -3.96
CA GLU A 22 -20.03 15.08 -2.70
C GLU A 22 -19.03 13.93 -2.77
N LEU A 23 -19.01 13.18 -3.87
CA LEU A 23 -18.05 12.09 -4.09
C LEU A 23 -16.61 12.62 -4.07
N LEU A 24 -16.34 13.73 -4.75
CA LEU A 24 -15.01 14.35 -4.78
C LEU A 24 -14.56 14.80 -3.39
N GLU A 25 -15.45 15.42 -2.61
CA GLU A 25 -15.16 15.82 -1.22
C GLU A 25 -14.83 14.60 -0.35
N ARG A 26 -15.53 13.47 -0.52
CA ARG A 26 -15.27 12.21 0.19
C ARG A 26 -13.93 11.62 -0.20
N VAL A 27 -13.61 11.55 -1.49
CA VAL A 27 -12.31 11.06 -1.98
C VAL A 27 -11.17 11.90 -1.43
N ARG A 28 -11.30 13.23 -1.44
CA ARG A 28 -10.32 14.15 -0.85
C ARG A 28 -10.17 13.96 0.66
N SER A 29 -11.27 13.72 1.37
CA SER A 29 -11.25 13.40 2.81
C SER A 29 -10.56 12.08 3.10
N ILE A 30 -10.80 11.03 2.32
CA ILE A 30 -10.12 9.74 2.44
C ILE A 30 -8.62 9.92 2.20
N ARG A 31 -8.23 10.63 1.14
CA ARG A 31 -6.83 10.92 0.80
C ARG A 31 -6.09 11.68 1.91
N ALA A 32 -6.75 12.64 2.54
CA ALA A 32 -6.19 13.46 3.62
C ALA A 32 -6.15 12.73 4.99
N SER A 33 -6.78 11.57 5.10
CA SER A 33 -6.82 10.82 6.37
C SER A 33 -5.45 10.21 6.71
N GLU A 34 -5.18 9.99 8.00
CA GLU A 34 -3.97 9.32 8.50
C GLU A 34 -3.95 7.81 8.24
N ARG A 35 -4.86 7.30 7.42
CA ARG A 35 -4.94 5.89 7.07
C ARG A 35 -3.75 5.46 6.21
N ARG A 36 -3.43 4.17 6.26
CA ARG A 36 -2.42 3.60 5.37
C ARG A 36 -2.83 3.77 3.91
N ILE A 37 -1.87 4.07 3.06
CA ILE A 37 -2.06 4.36 1.63
C ILE A 37 -2.93 3.33 0.90
N TRP A 38 -2.75 2.04 1.21
CA TRP A 38 -3.54 0.96 0.61
C TRP A 38 -4.99 0.95 1.10
N GLN A 39 -5.23 1.33 2.35
CA GLN A 39 -6.59 1.51 2.86
C GLN A 39 -7.28 2.69 2.19
N GLN A 40 -6.57 3.78 1.95
CA GLN A 40 -7.12 4.91 1.19
C GLN A 40 -7.56 4.49 -0.21
N ILE A 41 -6.74 3.73 -0.95
CA ILE A 41 -7.09 3.25 -2.29
C ILE A 41 -8.31 2.32 -2.24
N THR A 42 -8.38 1.42 -1.26
CA THR A 42 -9.53 0.50 -1.13
C THR A 42 -10.81 1.21 -0.71
N ASP A 43 -10.70 2.24 0.13
CA ASP A 43 -11.85 3.06 0.52
C ASP A 43 -12.37 3.86 -0.69
N ILE A 44 -11.46 4.45 -1.50
CA ILE A 44 -11.82 5.18 -2.73
C ILE A 44 -12.45 4.23 -3.76
N PHE A 45 -11.93 3.00 -3.90
CA PHE A 45 -12.54 1.98 -4.76
C PHE A 45 -13.99 1.70 -4.37
N ALA A 46 -14.26 1.55 -3.07
CA ALA A 46 -15.60 1.30 -2.58
C ALA A 46 -16.55 2.50 -2.80
N GLU A 47 -16.06 3.74 -2.61
CA GLU A 47 -16.86 4.95 -2.77
C GLU A 47 -17.13 5.30 -4.25
N CYS A 48 -16.16 5.05 -5.14
CA CYS A 48 -16.29 5.39 -6.56
C CYS A 48 -17.03 4.34 -7.38
N SER A 49 -17.15 3.11 -6.93
CA SER A 49 -17.78 2.03 -7.69
C SER A 49 -19.29 2.01 -7.46
N ILE A 50 -20.06 2.29 -8.52
CA ILE A 50 -21.54 2.36 -8.45
C ILE A 50 -22.21 0.99 -8.23
N ASP A 51 -21.51 -0.08 -8.54
CA ASP A 51 -21.89 -1.48 -8.39
C ASP A 51 -21.12 -2.17 -7.26
N TYR A 52 -20.64 -1.39 -6.27
CA TYR A 52 -19.79 -1.93 -5.22
C TYR A 52 -20.49 -3.05 -4.45
N ASP A 53 -19.86 -4.22 -4.50
CA ASP A 53 -20.18 -5.39 -3.71
C ASP A 53 -18.89 -5.92 -3.07
N ARG A 54 -18.81 -5.83 -1.74
CA ARG A 54 -17.64 -6.24 -0.96
C ARG A 54 -17.31 -7.73 -1.13
N ASP A 55 -18.32 -8.56 -1.33
CA ASP A 55 -18.21 -10.01 -1.38
C ASP A 55 -18.02 -10.53 -2.81
N SER A 56 -17.93 -9.64 -3.81
CA SER A 56 -17.70 -10.01 -5.21
C SER A 56 -16.26 -10.47 -5.46
N ASP A 57 -16.08 -11.33 -6.47
CA ASP A 57 -14.76 -11.75 -6.94
C ASP A 57 -13.92 -10.54 -7.41
N THR A 58 -14.55 -9.53 -8.01
CA THR A 58 -13.88 -8.31 -8.48
C THR A 58 -13.29 -7.52 -7.31
N ALA A 59 -14.04 -7.32 -6.22
CA ALA A 59 -13.54 -6.65 -5.03
C ALA A 59 -12.41 -7.45 -4.37
N TYR A 60 -12.58 -8.76 -4.24
CA TYR A 60 -11.56 -9.64 -3.70
C TYR A 60 -10.25 -9.56 -4.49
N HIS A 61 -10.33 -9.67 -5.83
CA HIS A 61 -9.14 -9.56 -6.70
C HIS A 61 -8.50 -8.19 -6.63
N PHE A 62 -9.27 -7.12 -6.59
CA PHE A 62 -8.74 -5.77 -6.44
C PHE A 62 -7.94 -5.63 -5.15
N TYR A 63 -8.52 -6.01 -4.01
CA TYR A 63 -7.85 -5.93 -2.71
C TYR A 63 -6.58 -6.80 -2.63
N ALA A 64 -6.60 -7.98 -3.24
CA ALA A 64 -5.47 -8.89 -3.25
C ALA A 64 -4.31 -8.40 -4.13
N THR A 65 -4.59 -7.63 -5.19
CA THR A 65 -3.60 -7.31 -6.23
C THR A 65 -3.10 -5.86 -6.21
N ILE A 66 -3.86 -4.92 -5.64
CA ILE A 66 -3.55 -3.48 -5.74
C ILE A 66 -2.14 -3.13 -5.26
N GLN A 67 -1.71 -3.67 -4.12
CA GLN A 67 -0.36 -3.44 -3.62
C GLN A 67 0.71 -3.99 -4.58
N ASN A 68 0.46 -5.19 -5.11
CA ASN A 68 1.40 -5.85 -6.02
C ASN A 68 1.58 -5.07 -7.32
N LYS A 69 0.52 -4.47 -7.87
CA LYS A 69 0.59 -3.64 -9.08
C LYS A 69 1.55 -2.46 -8.90
N PHE A 70 1.42 -1.71 -7.80
CA PHE A 70 2.29 -0.57 -7.52
C PHE A 70 3.72 -1.00 -7.16
N HIS A 71 3.90 -2.05 -6.34
CA HIS A 71 5.25 -2.55 -6.06
C HIS A 71 5.95 -3.02 -7.33
N TYR A 72 5.25 -3.76 -8.17
CA TYR A 72 5.81 -4.25 -9.44
C TYR A 72 6.18 -3.11 -10.38
N ALA A 73 5.33 -2.11 -10.51
CA ALA A 73 5.60 -0.91 -11.30
C ALA A 73 6.91 -0.21 -10.92
N ILE A 74 7.25 -0.19 -9.63
CA ILE A 74 8.45 0.50 -9.12
C ILE A 74 9.68 -0.40 -9.10
N THR A 75 9.53 -1.69 -8.79
CA THR A 75 10.65 -2.59 -8.48
C THR A 75 10.82 -3.74 -9.46
N GLY A 76 9.85 -3.98 -10.36
CA GLY A 76 9.76 -5.19 -11.18
C GLY A 76 9.46 -6.46 -10.37
N LYS A 77 8.97 -6.33 -9.11
CA LYS A 77 8.70 -7.44 -8.22
C LYS A 77 7.41 -7.20 -7.43
N THR A 78 6.69 -8.28 -7.14
CA THR A 78 5.55 -8.23 -6.21
C THR A 78 6.03 -8.02 -4.77
N ALA A 79 5.14 -7.63 -3.86
CA ALA A 79 5.47 -7.47 -2.46
C ALA A 79 6.05 -8.76 -1.84
N ALA A 80 5.48 -9.92 -2.17
CA ALA A 80 5.99 -11.21 -1.74
C ALA A 80 7.40 -11.52 -2.29
N GLU A 81 7.65 -11.22 -3.55
CA GLU A 81 8.97 -11.40 -4.18
C GLU A 81 10.03 -10.46 -3.58
N ILE A 82 9.67 -9.22 -3.23
CA ILE A 82 10.58 -8.30 -2.54
C ILE A 82 11.03 -8.91 -1.22
N VAL A 83 10.07 -9.29 -0.35
CA VAL A 83 10.36 -9.90 0.95
C VAL A 83 11.20 -11.17 0.79
N TYR A 84 10.78 -12.09 -0.08
CA TYR A 84 11.44 -13.37 -0.29
C TYR A 84 12.89 -13.22 -0.74
N ASN A 85 13.18 -12.26 -1.62
CA ASN A 85 14.51 -12.06 -2.18
C ASN A 85 15.44 -11.23 -1.28
N GLN A 86 14.88 -10.37 -0.44
CA GLN A 86 15.68 -9.43 0.35
C GLN A 86 15.91 -9.90 1.79
N ALA A 87 14.93 -10.61 2.40
CA ALA A 87 15.08 -11.13 3.76
C ALA A 87 16.22 -12.15 3.84
N ASP A 88 17.29 -11.78 4.56
CA ASP A 88 18.51 -12.56 4.63
C ASP A 88 19.27 -12.17 5.92
N HIS A 89 19.40 -13.12 6.85
CA HIS A 89 20.04 -12.91 8.16
C HIS A 89 21.53 -12.54 8.07
N THR A 90 22.18 -12.78 6.92
CA THR A 90 23.59 -12.45 6.69
C THR A 90 23.81 -11.00 6.30
N LYS A 91 22.73 -10.31 5.87
CA LYS A 91 22.78 -8.89 5.50
C LYS A 91 22.65 -8.00 6.72
N GLU A 92 23.21 -6.80 6.61
CA GLU A 92 22.97 -5.74 7.57
C GLU A 92 21.46 -5.52 7.74
N ASN A 93 21.00 -5.42 8.99
CA ASN A 93 19.59 -5.28 9.34
C ASN A 93 18.68 -6.31 8.66
N MET A 94 19.19 -7.52 8.38
CA MET A 94 18.44 -8.57 7.69
C MET A 94 17.94 -8.15 6.28
N GLY A 95 18.59 -7.16 5.67
CA GLY A 95 18.22 -6.56 4.40
C GLY A 95 17.11 -5.50 4.48
N LEU A 96 16.61 -5.17 5.68
CA LEU A 96 15.65 -4.09 5.87
C LEU A 96 16.36 -2.72 5.79
N THR A 97 15.70 -1.79 5.14
CA THR A 97 16.12 -0.37 5.07
C THR A 97 15.43 0.47 6.15
N THR A 98 14.26 0.03 6.61
CA THR A 98 13.52 0.64 7.72
C THR A 98 12.70 -0.41 8.49
N TRP A 99 12.33 -0.12 9.73
CA TRP A 99 11.47 -0.93 10.60
C TRP A 99 10.83 -0.04 11.66
N LYS A 100 9.90 -0.57 12.44
CA LYS A 100 9.10 0.20 13.42
C LYS A 100 9.94 1.06 14.36
N ASN A 101 11.07 0.52 14.82
CA ASN A 101 11.93 1.19 15.80
C ASN A 101 13.26 1.69 15.18
N ALA A 102 13.33 1.85 13.86
CA ALA A 102 14.51 2.34 13.17
C ALA A 102 14.88 3.78 13.60
N PRO A 103 16.16 4.19 13.50
CA PRO A 103 17.31 3.37 13.12
C PRO A 103 17.91 2.56 14.29
N ASP A 104 17.74 3.00 15.54
CA ASP A 104 18.51 2.49 16.69
C ASP A 104 17.83 1.33 17.43
N GLY A 105 16.54 1.13 17.23
CA GLY A 105 15.77 0.11 17.93
C GLY A 105 15.80 -1.25 17.23
N ARG A 106 15.44 -2.30 17.98
CA ARG A 106 15.42 -3.68 17.46
C ARG A 106 14.41 -3.86 16.32
N ILE A 107 14.80 -4.68 15.35
CA ILE A 107 13.90 -5.24 14.35
C ILE A 107 12.98 -6.25 15.04
N LEU A 108 11.67 -6.12 14.80
CA LEU A 108 10.67 -7.06 15.31
C LEU A 108 10.30 -8.09 14.23
N LYS A 109 9.85 -9.27 14.64
CA LYS A 109 9.38 -10.29 13.70
C LYS A 109 8.27 -9.79 12.79
N SER A 110 7.40 -8.90 13.32
CA SER A 110 6.33 -8.24 12.57
C SER A 110 6.79 -7.25 11.50
N ASP A 111 8.04 -6.78 11.56
CA ASP A 111 8.60 -5.86 10.55
C ASP A 111 9.02 -6.60 9.28
N THR A 112 9.40 -7.87 9.42
CA THR A 112 10.05 -8.65 8.35
C THR A 112 9.16 -9.05 7.18
N PRO A 113 7.83 -9.24 7.30
CA PRO A 113 6.97 -9.53 6.14
C PRO A 113 6.49 -8.30 5.38
N ILE A 114 6.92 -7.10 5.76
CA ILE A 114 6.46 -5.83 5.17
C ILE A 114 7.39 -5.43 4.02
N ALA A 115 6.94 -5.58 2.78
CA ALA A 115 7.74 -5.28 1.58
C ALA A 115 8.34 -3.86 1.55
N LYS A 116 7.57 -2.85 2.00
CA LYS A 116 8.04 -1.46 2.07
C LYS A 116 9.32 -1.31 2.90
N ASN A 117 9.52 -2.15 3.89
CA ASN A 117 10.69 -2.10 4.77
C ASN A 117 12.00 -2.50 4.09
N TYR A 118 11.93 -3.09 2.90
CA TYR A 118 13.10 -3.48 2.09
C TYR A 118 13.38 -2.54 0.92
N LEU A 119 12.54 -1.52 0.71
CA LEU A 119 12.71 -0.56 -0.37
C LEU A 119 13.75 0.50 0.01
N ASP A 120 14.58 0.90 -0.95
CA ASP A 120 15.44 2.05 -0.79
C ASP A 120 14.64 3.37 -0.80
N GLU A 121 15.29 4.46 -0.39
CA GLU A 121 14.65 5.77 -0.29
C GLU A 121 14.11 6.27 -1.64
N LYS A 122 14.80 5.95 -2.75
CA LYS A 122 14.38 6.32 -4.10
C LYS A 122 13.10 5.57 -4.48
N GLN A 123 13.06 4.26 -4.20
CA GLN A 123 11.89 3.41 -4.45
C GLN A 123 10.69 3.84 -3.61
N ILE A 124 10.91 4.17 -2.33
CA ILE A 124 9.86 4.70 -1.45
C ILE A 124 9.27 5.99 -2.03
N ARG A 125 10.11 6.96 -2.41
CA ARG A 125 9.65 8.21 -3.03
C ARG A 125 8.93 7.98 -4.35
N GLN A 126 9.38 7.02 -5.17
CA GLN A 126 8.71 6.68 -6.42
C GLN A 126 7.33 6.06 -6.16
N LEU A 127 7.21 5.16 -5.17
CA LEU A 127 5.95 4.55 -4.77
C LEU A 127 4.94 5.61 -4.30
N GLU A 128 5.37 6.50 -3.40
CA GLU A 128 4.54 7.58 -2.88
C GLU A 128 4.06 8.53 -3.99
N ARG A 129 4.93 8.89 -4.93
CA ARG A 129 4.57 9.71 -6.10
C ARG A 129 3.62 9.00 -7.05
N ALA A 130 3.80 7.70 -7.26
CA ALA A 130 2.92 6.92 -8.12
C ALA A 130 1.50 6.87 -7.54
N VAL A 131 1.39 6.60 -6.24
CA VAL A 131 0.09 6.55 -5.56
C VAL A 131 -0.56 7.94 -5.47
N ALA A 132 0.20 8.98 -5.12
CA ALA A 132 -0.33 10.35 -5.10
C ALA A 132 -0.85 10.78 -6.48
N GLY A 133 -0.11 10.47 -7.55
CA GLY A 133 -0.54 10.75 -8.92
C GLY A 133 -1.76 9.93 -9.35
N TYR A 134 -1.94 8.72 -8.82
CA TYR A 134 -3.16 7.95 -9.05
C TYR A 134 -4.38 8.60 -8.38
N PHE A 135 -4.22 9.14 -7.17
CA PHE A 135 -5.31 9.89 -6.55
C PHE A 135 -5.68 11.15 -7.33
N ASP A 136 -4.69 11.91 -7.81
CA ASP A 136 -4.92 13.08 -8.66
C ASP A 136 -5.68 12.69 -9.96
N TYR A 137 -5.33 11.54 -10.56
CA TYR A 137 -6.00 11.00 -11.73
C TYR A 137 -7.46 10.64 -11.45
N ILE A 138 -7.76 10.00 -10.32
CA ILE A 138 -9.14 9.66 -9.93
C ILE A 138 -9.95 10.92 -9.64
N GLU A 139 -9.39 11.91 -8.94
CA GLU A 139 -10.04 13.17 -8.66
C GLU A 139 -10.42 13.90 -9.98
N ASP A 140 -9.51 13.97 -10.96
CA ASP A 140 -9.76 14.56 -12.28
C ASP A 140 -10.90 13.83 -13.04
N LEU A 141 -10.94 12.50 -12.97
CA LEU A 141 -12.02 11.74 -13.59
C LEU A 141 -13.38 12.01 -12.92
N ILE A 142 -13.42 12.13 -11.60
CA ILE A 142 -14.64 12.48 -10.85
C ILE A 142 -15.10 13.92 -11.17
N GLU A 143 -14.16 14.87 -11.25
CA GLU A 143 -14.46 16.26 -11.64
C GLU A 143 -15.07 16.36 -13.04
N ARG A 144 -14.70 15.45 -13.94
CA ARG A 144 -15.31 15.31 -15.28
C ARG A 144 -16.59 14.48 -15.30
N GLU A 145 -17.17 14.23 -14.15
CA GLU A 145 -18.44 13.49 -14.00
C GLU A 145 -18.37 12.05 -14.55
N ASN A 146 -17.18 11.39 -14.47
CA ASN A 146 -17.06 9.98 -14.83
C ASN A 146 -17.59 9.10 -13.69
N VAL A 147 -18.29 8.06 -14.07
CA VAL A 147 -18.81 7.03 -13.17
C VAL A 147 -18.05 5.74 -13.41
N PHE A 148 -17.72 5.04 -12.35
CA PHE A 148 -16.98 3.77 -12.40
C PHE A 148 -17.84 2.61 -11.94
N THR A 149 -17.75 1.50 -12.66
CA THR A 149 -18.00 0.18 -12.09
C THR A 149 -16.73 -0.31 -11.38
N MET A 150 -16.85 -1.35 -10.54
CA MET A 150 -15.67 -2.00 -9.91
C MET A 150 -14.64 -2.45 -10.94
N GLU A 151 -15.10 -2.98 -12.08
CA GLU A 151 -14.21 -3.42 -13.15
C GLU A 151 -13.48 -2.25 -13.83
N GLU A 152 -14.20 -1.17 -14.15
CA GLU A 152 -13.62 0.04 -14.73
C GLU A 152 -12.61 0.69 -13.78
N PHE A 153 -12.92 0.77 -12.49
CA PHE A 153 -11.98 1.28 -11.49
C PHE A 153 -10.73 0.39 -11.39
N SER A 154 -10.88 -0.92 -11.37
CA SER A 154 -9.74 -1.85 -11.35
C SER A 154 -8.87 -1.74 -12.60
N LYS A 155 -9.46 -1.48 -13.77
CA LYS A 155 -8.74 -1.20 -15.03
C LYS A 155 -8.00 0.13 -14.99
N SER A 156 -8.59 1.17 -14.40
CA SER A 156 -8.00 2.51 -14.34
C SER A 156 -6.63 2.53 -13.68
N VAL A 157 -6.36 1.61 -12.74
CA VAL A 157 -5.03 1.43 -12.13
C VAL A 157 -3.99 1.05 -13.18
N ASN A 158 -4.31 0.07 -14.04
CA ASN A 158 -3.39 -0.36 -15.09
C ASN A 158 -3.19 0.74 -16.13
N GLU A 159 -4.27 1.38 -16.58
CA GLU A 159 -4.25 2.49 -17.53
C GLU A 159 -3.38 3.65 -17.02
N PHE A 160 -3.52 4.02 -15.76
CA PHE A 160 -2.69 5.03 -15.12
C PHE A 160 -1.21 4.63 -15.10
N LEU A 161 -0.90 3.41 -14.70
CA LEU A 161 0.48 2.93 -14.64
C LEU A 161 1.11 2.85 -16.05
N GLU A 162 0.37 2.37 -17.06
CA GLU A 162 0.80 2.35 -18.47
C GLU A 162 1.02 3.76 -19.02
N PHE A 163 0.11 4.67 -18.79
CA PHE A 163 0.27 6.09 -19.16
C PHE A 163 1.54 6.69 -18.55
N ARG A 164 1.87 6.31 -17.32
CA ARG A 164 3.10 6.72 -16.64
C ARG A 164 4.32 5.91 -17.08
N ARG A 165 4.18 5.00 -18.06
CA ARG A 165 5.23 4.15 -18.62
C ARG A 165 5.88 3.22 -17.59
N TYR A 166 5.09 2.76 -16.62
CA TYR A 166 5.48 1.68 -15.72
C TYR A 166 5.17 0.32 -16.32
N ASP A 167 5.96 -0.69 -15.93
CA ASP A 167 5.65 -2.08 -16.27
C ASP A 167 4.44 -2.58 -15.47
N ILE A 168 3.57 -3.32 -16.17
CA ILE A 168 2.33 -3.85 -15.58
C ILE A 168 2.52 -5.29 -15.15
N LEU A 169 2.10 -5.60 -13.94
CA LEU A 169 2.01 -6.96 -13.43
C LEU A 169 0.93 -7.74 -14.21
N LYS A 170 1.35 -8.76 -14.95
CA LYS A 170 0.46 -9.58 -15.81
C LYS A 170 -0.12 -10.80 -15.10
N ASP A 171 0.52 -11.21 -13.99
CA ASP A 171 0.14 -12.39 -13.21
C ASP A 171 0.23 -12.08 -11.70
N ASN A 172 0.10 -13.10 -10.86
CA ASN A 172 0.16 -12.94 -9.41
C ASN A 172 1.58 -12.98 -8.83
N GLY A 173 2.63 -13.01 -9.70
CA GLY A 173 4.01 -13.21 -9.28
C GLY A 173 4.33 -14.69 -9.02
N ARG A 174 5.62 -14.98 -8.80
CA ARG A 174 6.13 -16.37 -8.65
C ARG A 174 6.16 -16.85 -7.20
N ILE A 175 6.10 -15.93 -6.26
CA ILE A 175 6.21 -16.20 -4.81
C ILE A 175 4.87 -15.85 -4.16
N SER A 176 4.30 -16.81 -3.44
CA SER A 176 3.11 -16.55 -2.64
C SER A 176 3.45 -15.77 -1.37
N HIS A 177 2.46 -15.03 -0.85
CA HIS A 177 2.60 -14.33 0.43
C HIS A 177 3.06 -15.28 1.56
N LYS A 178 2.49 -16.49 1.62
CA LYS A 178 2.85 -17.49 2.62
C LYS A 178 4.34 -17.87 2.55
N GLN A 179 4.86 -18.16 1.36
CA GLN A 179 6.27 -18.49 1.17
C GLN A 179 7.20 -17.34 1.59
N ALA A 180 6.82 -16.11 1.26
CA ALA A 180 7.59 -14.92 1.63
C ALA A 180 7.65 -14.72 3.15
N VAL A 181 6.50 -14.85 3.83
CA VAL A 181 6.40 -14.73 5.29
C VAL A 181 7.17 -15.83 6.00
N GLU A 182 7.01 -17.09 5.56
CA GLU A 182 7.72 -18.23 6.13
C GLU A 182 9.24 -18.03 6.03
N LYS A 183 9.76 -17.63 4.88
CA LYS A 183 11.17 -17.34 4.71
C LYS A 183 11.63 -16.19 5.61
N ALA A 184 10.92 -15.06 5.59
CA ALA A 184 11.26 -13.90 6.41
C ALA A 184 11.33 -14.24 7.90
N TYR A 185 10.44 -15.10 8.39
CA TYR A 185 10.44 -15.55 9.77
C TYR A 185 11.59 -16.51 10.09
N GLN A 186 11.94 -17.42 9.17
CA GLN A 186 13.12 -18.29 9.33
C GLN A 186 14.40 -17.47 9.41
N GLU A 187 14.58 -16.50 8.52
CA GLU A 187 15.73 -15.60 8.53
C GLU A 187 15.77 -14.76 9.81
N TYR A 188 14.61 -14.27 10.26
CA TYR A 188 14.52 -13.51 11.51
C TYR A 188 14.88 -14.35 12.72
N ASP A 189 14.45 -15.59 12.82
CA ASP A 189 14.72 -16.45 13.96
C ASP A 189 16.23 -16.75 14.13
N ILE A 190 17.00 -16.70 13.02
CA ILE A 190 18.47 -16.77 13.03
C ILE A 190 19.04 -15.41 13.44
N PHE A 191 18.65 -14.33 12.75
CA PHE A 191 19.13 -12.98 12.96
C PHE A 191 18.87 -12.48 14.39
N ASN A 192 17.71 -12.79 14.95
CA ASN A 192 17.31 -12.34 16.27
C ASN A 192 18.24 -12.84 17.41
N LYS A 193 18.96 -13.94 17.18
CA LYS A 193 19.96 -14.47 18.15
C LYS A 193 21.18 -13.56 18.27
N THR A 194 21.47 -12.77 17.24
CA THR A 194 22.62 -11.86 17.19
C THR A 194 22.25 -10.41 17.46
N GLN A 195 20.97 -10.07 17.51
CA GLN A 195 20.53 -8.70 17.81
C GLN A 195 20.92 -8.32 19.26
N PRO A 196 21.47 -7.10 19.47
CA PRO A 196 21.76 -6.62 20.82
C PRO A 196 20.47 -6.62 21.68
N ILE A 197 20.62 -7.11 22.91
CA ILE A 197 19.54 -6.98 23.92
C ILE A 197 19.77 -5.64 24.61
N GLU A 198 18.89 -4.69 24.33
CA GLU A 198 18.90 -3.39 25.00
C GLU A 198 18.01 -3.49 26.26
N SER A 199 18.62 -3.42 27.43
CA SER A 199 17.88 -3.39 28.67
C SER A 199 17.24 -2.00 28.91
N ASP A 200 16.23 -1.94 29.76
CA ASP A 200 15.64 -0.63 30.11
C ASP A 200 16.66 0.27 30.82
N PHE A 201 17.65 -0.32 31.50
CA PHE A 201 18.78 0.38 32.07
C PHE A 201 19.64 1.06 30.97
N ASP A 202 19.97 0.35 29.89
CA ASP A 202 20.74 0.92 28.78
C ASP A 202 20.03 2.08 28.12
N LYS A 203 18.69 2.03 28.02
CA LYS A 203 17.88 3.14 27.48
C LYS A 203 17.93 4.38 28.37
N VAL A 204 17.87 4.18 29.70
CA VAL A 204 17.97 5.28 30.67
C VAL A 204 19.35 5.93 30.62
N VAL A 205 20.42 5.14 30.60
CA VAL A 205 21.81 5.65 30.52
C VAL A 205 22.05 6.40 29.21
N LYS A 206 21.56 5.90 28.07
CA LYS A 206 21.64 6.60 26.78
C LYS A 206 20.83 7.91 26.78
N GLY A 207 19.70 7.93 27.47
CA GLY A 207 18.87 9.14 27.66
C GLY A 207 19.61 10.22 28.44
N LEU A 208 20.26 9.85 29.54
CA LEU A 208 21.04 10.78 30.36
C LEU A 208 22.24 11.35 29.60
N ALA A 209 22.95 10.52 28.84
CA ALA A 209 24.11 10.97 28.03
C ALA A 209 23.76 11.91 26.86
N LYS A 210 22.49 11.97 26.44
CA LYS A 210 22.00 12.94 25.42
C LYS A 210 21.59 14.30 26.02
N THR A 211 21.38 14.38 27.34
CA THR A 211 20.95 15.59 28.02
C THR A 211 22.13 16.49 28.44
N ASP A 212 23.36 15.93 28.41
CA ASP A 212 24.60 16.63 28.79
C ASP A 212 25.35 17.22 27.57
N LYS A 213 24.71 17.35 26.43
CA LYS A 213 25.19 18.05 25.24
C LYS A 213 24.25 19.18 24.83
#